data_5454d28b46fd14394ef79ae573f08d1a
#
_entry.id   5454d28b46fd14394ef79ae573f08d1a
#
_cell.length_a   1.000
_cell.length_b   1.000
_cell.length_c   1.000
_cell.angle_alpha   90.00
_cell.angle_beta   90.00
_cell.angle_gamma   90.00
#
_symmetry.space_group_name_H-M   'P 1'
#
loop_
_entity.id
_entity.type
_entity.pdbx_description
1 polymer ?
#
loop_
_entity_poly.entity_id
_entity_poly.type
_entity_poly.pdbx_seq_one_letter_code
_entity_poly.pdbx_strand_id
1 'polypeptide(L)'
;IDEELIYETALAMKNSGLLDCGYRYINIDDCWQSSMRDADGRLQGDFVKFPSGIKALVERVNALGAKLGIYTSNGTLTCEDLPASLGNETVDADTFAEWGVEYFKYDFCHNVPIPSKAPDIEKITVSKLGSSEERAYSAGEAVLSGEARIVDDPKLASGCCITGLSANAGRCDFNNVVVDGDGEYILTLCI
;
A
#
# COMPACT_ATOMS: atom_id res chain seq x y z
N ILE A 1 -16.05 9.42 -8.86
CA ILE A 1 -15.47 8.10 -9.18
C ILE A 1 -16.51 7.02 -8.89
N ASP A 2 -16.66 6.04 -9.76
CA ASP A 2 -17.57 4.90 -9.62
C ASP A 2 -17.01 3.66 -10.34
N GLU A 3 -17.66 2.51 -10.19
CA GLU A 3 -17.17 1.25 -10.75
C GLU A 3 -17.13 1.24 -12.27
N GLU A 4 -18.05 1.95 -12.95
CA GLU A 4 -18.07 1.98 -14.41
C GLU A 4 -16.91 2.79 -14.98
N LEU A 5 -16.63 3.97 -14.39
CA LEU A 5 -15.47 4.78 -14.78
C LEU A 5 -14.16 4.00 -14.64
N ILE A 6 -14.00 3.23 -13.57
CA ILE A 6 -12.80 2.40 -13.37
C ILE A 6 -12.71 1.30 -14.41
N TYR A 7 -13.81 0.61 -14.69
CA TYR A 7 -13.85 -0.43 -15.69
C TYR A 7 -13.59 0.10 -17.12
N GLU A 8 -14.23 1.23 -17.49
CA GLU A 8 -13.99 1.88 -18.79
C GLU A 8 -12.54 2.35 -18.93
N THR A 9 -11.92 2.82 -17.84
CA THR A 9 -10.50 3.19 -17.83
C THR A 9 -9.61 1.96 -18.09
N ALA A 10 -9.90 0.82 -17.45
CA ALA A 10 -9.18 -0.44 -17.71
C ALA A 10 -9.32 -0.88 -19.17
N LEU A 11 -10.53 -0.78 -19.71
CA LEU A 11 -10.81 -1.13 -21.11
C LEU A 11 -10.07 -0.19 -22.07
N ALA A 12 -10.01 1.10 -21.77
CA ALA A 12 -9.26 2.07 -22.56
C ALA A 12 -7.75 1.79 -22.52
N MET A 13 -7.20 1.44 -21.37
CA MET A 13 -5.77 1.04 -21.22
C MET A 13 -5.45 -0.19 -22.07
N LYS A 14 -6.34 -1.19 -22.06
CA LYS A 14 -6.21 -2.37 -22.91
C LYS A 14 -6.24 -2.01 -24.39
N ASN A 15 -7.24 -1.26 -24.81
CA ASN A 15 -7.47 -0.94 -26.22
C ASN A 15 -6.41 -0.01 -26.82
N SER A 16 -5.79 0.83 -26.00
CA SER A 16 -4.70 1.73 -26.40
C SER A 16 -3.32 1.08 -26.40
N GLY A 17 -3.18 -0.18 -25.95
CA GLY A 17 -1.89 -0.87 -25.83
C GLY A 17 -1.05 -0.47 -24.60
N LEU A 18 -1.60 0.32 -23.68
CA LEU A 18 -0.88 0.71 -22.47
C LEU A 18 -0.51 -0.50 -21.60
N LEU A 19 -1.38 -1.53 -21.55
CA LEU A 19 -1.08 -2.76 -20.82
C LEU A 19 0.15 -3.47 -21.38
N ASP A 20 0.32 -3.48 -22.70
CA ASP A 20 1.46 -4.09 -23.39
C ASP A 20 2.76 -3.30 -23.15
N CYS A 21 2.63 -2.00 -22.85
CA CYS A 21 3.73 -1.12 -22.46
C CYS A 21 4.11 -1.24 -20.96
N GLY A 22 3.41 -2.09 -20.20
CA GLY A 22 3.71 -2.31 -18.78
C GLY A 22 2.90 -1.47 -17.80
N TYR A 23 2.02 -0.58 -18.24
CA TYR A 23 1.09 0.16 -17.36
C TYR A 23 -0.04 -0.76 -16.94
N ARG A 24 0.09 -1.43 -15.80
CA ARG A 24 -0.83 -2.50 -15.40
C ARG A 24 -1.82 -2.11 -14.31
N TYR A 25 -1.52 -1.07 -13.53
CA TYR A 25 -2.32 -0.71 -12.37
C TYR A 25 -3.26 0.44 -12.64
N ILE A 26 -4.50 0.29 -12.18
CA ILE A 26 -5.46 1.37 -12.02
C ILE A 26 -5.68 1.53 -10.53
N ASN A 27 -5.28 2.68 -10.00
CA ASN A 27 -5.39 2.95 -8.57
C ASN A 27 -6.62 3.80 -8.32
N ILE A 28 -7.56 3.28 -7.53
CA ILE A 28 -8.67 4.06 -7.00
C ILE A 28 -8.11 4.94 -5.89
N ASP A 29 -8.33 6.25 -5.98
CA ASP A 29 -7.99 7.20 -4.93
C ASP A 29 -9.16 7.35 -3.94
N ASP A 30 -9.11 8.30 -3.00
CA ASP A 30 -10.11 8.52 -1.95
C ASP A 30 -11.56 8.54 -2.47
N CYS A 31 -12.53 8.46 -1.59
CA CYS A 31 -13.96 8.45 -1.87
C CYS A 31 -14.52 7.16 -2.51
N TRP A 32 -13.80 6.04 -2.45
CA TRP A 32 -14.34 4.75 -2.90
C TRP A 32 -15.14 4.05 -1.81
N GLN A 33 -14.77 4.25 -0.54
CA GLN A 33 -15.35 3.57 0.61
C GLN A 33 -16.65 4.21 1.08
N SER A 34 -17.45 3.40 1.74
CA SER A 34 -18.62 3.82 2.51
C SER A 34 -18.21 4.66 3.72
N SER A 35 -19.11 5.48 4.20
CA SER A 35 -18.93 6.28 5.43
C SER A 35 -18.83 5.46 6.71
N MET A 36 -19.12 4.15 6.64
CA MET A 36 -19.07 3.24 7.79
C MET A 36 -18.43 1.91 7.38
N ARG A 37 -17.75 1.31 8.34
CA ARG A 37 -17.31 -0.09 8.24
C ARG A 37 -18.51 -1.03 8.39
N ASP A 38 -18.36 -2.26 7.93
CA ASP A 38 -19.38 -3.31 8.14
C ASP A 38 -19.41 -3.83 9.60
N ALA A 39 -20.28 -4.79 9.87
CA ALA A 39 -20.43 -5.36 11.21
C ALA A 39 -19.18 -6.11 11.72
N ASP A 40 -18.31 -6.54 10.83
CA ASP A 40 -17.05 -7.22 11.13
C ASP A 40 -15.86 -6.24 11.20
N GLY A 41 -16.13 -4.93 11.10
CA GLY A 41 -15.12 -3.87 11.14
C GLY A 41 -14.37 -3.67 9.82
N ARG A 42 -14.79 -4.28 8.71
CA ARG A 42 -14.14 -4.20 7.41
C ARG A 42 -14.53 -2.93 6.67
N LEU A 43 -13.61 -2.39 5.89
CA LEU A 43 -13.94 -1.38 4.89
C LEU A 43 -14.83 -2.00 3.81
N GLN A 44 -15.72 -1.20 3.25
CA GLN A 44 -16.63 -1.61 2.17
C GLN A 44 -16.77 -0.47 1.15
N GLY A 45 -17.02 -0.82 -0.09
CA GLY A 45 -17.27 0.16 -1.14
C GLY A 45 -18.56 0.97 -0.87
N ASP A 46 -18.57 2.21 -1.33
CA ASP A 46 -19.80 3.01 -1.36
C ASP A 46 -20.84 2.28 -2.24
N PHE A 47 -21.99 1.93 -1.68
CA PHE A 47 -23.01 1.10 -2.35
C PHE A 47 -23.65 1.76 -3.59
N VAL A 48 -23.57 3.10 -3.72
CA VAL A 48 -24.08 3.82 -4.88
C VAL A 48 -23.04 3.85 -5.99
N LYS A 49 -21.77 4.08 -5.63
CA LYS A 49 -20.67 4.18 -6.58
C LYS A 49 -20.15 2.81 -7.02
N PHE A 50 -20.19 1.83 -6.13
CA PHE A 50 -19.68 0.47 -6.34
C PHE A 50 -20.75 -0.57 -5.97
N PRO A 51 -21.89 -0.58 -6.65
CA PRO A 51 -23.01 -1.47 -6.33
C PRO A 51 -22.69 -2.96 -6.46
N SER A 52 -21.70 -3.33 -7.30
CA SER A 52 -21.23 -4.72 -7.42
C SER A 52 -20.24 -5.11 -6.33
N GLY A 53 -19.72 -4.14 -5.57
CA GLY A 53 -18.65 -4.31 -4.59
C GLY A 53 -17.24 -4.33 -5.20
N ILE A 54 -16.25 -4.00 -4.38
CA ILE A 54 -14.86 -3.86 -4.82
C ILE A 54 -14.30 -5.18 -5.35
N LYS A 55 -14.59 -6.31 -4.71
CA LYS A 55 -14.13 -7.63 -5.17
C LYS A 55 -14.56 -7.93 -6.60
N ALA A 56 -15.83 -7.71 -6.92
CA ALA A 56 -16.34 -7.93 -8.28
C ALA A 56 -15.69 -6.99 -9.30
N LEU A 57 -15.42 -5.74 -8.91
CA LEU A 57 -14.70 -4.80 -9.77
C LEU A 57 -13.25 -5.26 -10.01
N VAL A 58 -12.54 -5.75 -8.98
CA VAL A 58 -11.19 -6.34 -9.13
C VAL A 58 -11.21 -7.48 -10.14
N GLU A 59 -12.16 -8.40 -10.03
CA GLU A 59 -12.31 -9.54 -10.96
C GLU A 59 -12.55 -9.06 -12.40
N ARG A 60 -13.42 -8.06 -12.61
CA ARG A 60 -13.69 -7.47 -13.93
C ARG A 60 -12.45 -6.81 -14.53
N VAL A 61 -11.69 -6.05 -13.74
CA VAL A 61 -10.46 -5.36 -14.16
C VAL A 61 -9.36 -6.38 -14.48
N ASN A 62 -9.19 -7.41 -13.63
CA ASN A 62 -8.22 -8.47 -13.85
C ASN A 62 -8.50 -9.27 -15.14
N ALA A 63 -9.76 -9.49 -15.49
CA ALA A 63 -10.15 -10.14 -16.74
C ALA A 63 -9.74 -9.36 -18.01
N LEU A 64 -9.48 -8.07 -17.90
CA LEU A 64 -8.92 -7.26 -18.97
C LEU A 64 -7.39 -7.33 -19.07
N GLY A 65 -6.70 -7.89 -18.07
CA GLY A 65 -5.25 -7.94 -17.96
C GLY A 65 -4.65 -6.78 -17.14
N ALA A 66 -5.49 -5.89 -16.61
CA ALA A 66 -5.08 -4.85 -15.67
C ALA A 66 -5.16 -5.34 -14.21
N LYS A 67 -4.69 -4.54 -13.27
CA LYS A 67 -4.73 -4.78 -11.83
C LYS A 67 -5.36 -3.58 -11.14
N LEU A 68 -6.14 -3.83 -10.11
CA LEU A 68 -6.73 -2.77 -9.29
C LEU A 68 -5.86 -2.50 -8.07
N GLY A 69 -5.50 -1.23 -7.88
CA GLY A 69 -4.98 -0.72 -6.64
C GLY A 69 -6.05 0.08 -5.89
N ILE A 70 -5.89 0.23 -4.58
CA ILE A 70 -6.85 0.91 -3.72
C ILE A 70 -6.16 1.94 -2.83
N TYR A 71 -6.93 2.86 -2.28
CA TYR A 71 -6.47 3.92 -1.40
C TYR A 71 -6.93 3.68 0.04
N THR A 72 -6.08 4.01 1.00
CA THR A 72 -6.45 4.27 2.39
C THR A 72 -5.46 5.25 3.02
N SER A 73 -5.64 5.59 4.29
CA SER A 73 -4.74 6.46 5.04
C SER A 73 -4.33 5.80 6.35
N ASN A 74 -3.17 6.16 6.87
CA ASN A 74 -2.68 5.72 8.16
C ASN A 74 -3.25 6.52 9.35
N GLY A 75 -4.20 7.42 9.09
CA GLY A 75 -4.97 8.14 10.11
C GLY A 75 -6.26 7.42 10.49
N THR A 76 -7.05 8.07 11.33
CA THR A 76 -8.40 7.60 11.68
C THR A 76 -9.40 7.80 10.56
N LEU A 77 -9.17 8.81 9.72
CA LEU A 77 -9.99 9.16 8.56
C LEU A 77 -9.08 9.44 7.36
N THR A 78 -9.65 9.32 6.16
CA THR A 78 -9.02 9.75 4.91
C THR A 78 -9.07 11.28 4.76
N CYS A 79 -8.47 11.82 3.70
CA CYS A 79 -8.52 13.27 3.43
C CYS A 79 -9.95 13.80 3.23
N GLU A 80 -10.89 12.94 2.83
CA GLU A 80 -12.31 13.24 2.62
C GLU A 80 -13.20 12.75 3.79
N ASP A 81 -12.63 12.66 5.00
CA ASP A 81 -13.33 12.30 6.24
C ASP A 81 -14.02 10.93 6.23
N LEU A 82 -13.54 9.99 5.42
CA LEU A 82 -14.04 8.62 5.36
C LEU A 82 -13.18 7.68 6.23
N PRO A 83 -13.69 6.50 6.64
CA PRO A 83 -12.95 5.57 7.48
C PRO A 83 -11.59 5.20 6.87
N ALA A 84 -10.51 5.35 7.65
CA ALA A 84 -9.15 4.97 7.29
C ALA A 84 -8.63 3.85 8.19
N SER A 85 -7.37 3.45 8.01
CA SER A 85 -6.89 2.17 8.53
C SER A 85 -6.30 2.19 9.93
N LEU A 86 -6.10 3.36 10.56
CA LEU A 86 -5.50 3.41 11.89
C LEU A 86 -6.25 2.56 12.91
N GLY A 87 -5.55 1.58 13.51
CA GLY A 87 -6.12 0.63 14.46
C GLY A 87 -6.91 -0.51 13.82
N ASN A 88 -6.99 -0.57 12.49
CA ASN A 88 -7.66 -1.61 11.71
C ASN A 88 -6.75 -2.18 10.59
N GLU A 89 -5.45 -1.94 10.66
CA GLU A 89 -4.50 -2.22 9.57
C GLU A 89 -4.54 -3.68 9.14
N THR A 90 -4.60 -4.60 10.09
CA THR A 90 -4.67 -6.05 9.80
C THR A 90 -5.98 -6.43 9.12
N VAL A 91 -7.10 -5.93 9.63
CA VAL A 91 -8.44 -6.22 9.07
C VAL A 91 -8.54 -5.66 7.64
N ASP A 92 -8.00 -4.48 7.40
CA ASP A 92 -8.02 -3.84 6.07
C ASP A 92 -7.09 -4.57 5.10
N ALA A 93 -5.88 -4.95 5.53
CA ALA A 93 -4.95 -5.72 4.71
C ALA A 93 -5.55 -7.08 4.31
N ASP A 94 -6.15 -7.80 5.26
CA ASP A 94 -6.82 -9.08 4.99
C ASP A 94 -8.00 -8.89 4.03
N THR A 95 -8.77 -7.82 4.20
CA THR A 95 -9.89 -7.47 3.33
C THR A 95 -9.44 -7.18 1.90
N PHE A 96 -8.39 -6.37 1.73
CA PHE A 96 -7.83 -6.04 0.42
C PHE A 96 -7.23 -7.28 -0.26
N ALA A 97 -6.54 -8.13 0.50
CA ALA A 97 -6.02 -9.41 0.00
C ALA A 97 -7.15 -10.36 -0.44
N GLU A 98 -8.24 -10.46 0.34
CA GLU A 98 -9.41 -11.26 -0.03
C GLU A 98 -10.08 -10.77 -1.31
N TRP A 99 -10.09 -9.46 -1.55
CA TRP A 99 -10.61 -8.88 -2.79
C TRP A 99 -9.68 -9.06 -3.98
N GLY A 100 -8.41 -9.44 -3.75
CA GLY A 100 -7.40 -9.59 -4.81
C GLY A 100 -6.77 -8.28 -5.24
N VAL A 101 -6.77 -7.28 -4.36
CA VAL A 101 -6.03 -6.03 -4.55
C VAL A 101 -4.54 -6.31 -4.36
N GLU A 102 -3.71 -5.84 -5.31
CA GLU A 102 -2.26 -6.10 -5.29
C GLU A 102 -1.42 -4.85 -5.00
N TYR A 103 -2.03 -3.69 -4.93
CA TYR A 103 -1.37 -2.42 -4.63
C TYR A 103 -2.30 -1.52 -3.82
N PHE A 104 -1.78 -0.81 -2.83
CA PHE A 104 -2.54 0.26 -2.19
C PHE A 104 -1.69 1.51 -1.95
N LYS A 105 -2.32 2.66 -2.11
CA LYS A 105 -1.80 3.97 -1.71
C LYS A 105 -2.14 4.17 -0.24
N TYR A 106 -1.13 4.35 0.58
CA TYR A 106 -1.26 4.57 2.02
C TYR A 106 -0.90 6.01 2.36
N ASP A 107 -1.90 6.85 2.51
CA ASP A 107 -1.77 8.28 2.70
C ASP A 107 -1.57 8.67 4.16
N PHE A 108 -1.37 9.96 4.43
CA PHE A 108 -1.06 10.52 5.74
C PHE A 108 -2.07 11.62 6.12
N CYS A 109 -3.38 11.31 6.10
CA CYS A 109 -4.46 12.23 6.45
C CYS A 109 -4.94 12.01 7.87
N HIS A 110 -5.48 13.06 8.51
CA HIS A 110 -6.08 13.02 9.85
C HIS A 110 -5.21 12.38 10.94
N ASN A 111 -3.91 12.69 10.92
CA ASN A 111 -2.94 12.21 11.91
C ASN A 111 -2.76 13.18 13.10
N VAL A 112 -3.46 14.31 13.12
CA VAL A 112 -3.44 15.27 14.23
C VAL A 112 -4.66 15.03 15.12
N PRO A 113 -4.55 14.84 16.44
CA PRO A 113 -3.37 15.08 17.29
C PRO A 113 -2.49 13.83 17.52
N ILE A 114 -2.60 12.80 16.68
CA ILE A 114 -1.71 11.65 16.78
C ILE A 114 -0.29 12.18 16.51
N PRO A 115 0.67 12.00 17.43
CA PRO A 115 2.05 12.36 17.15
C PRO A 115 2.41 11.74 15.80
N SER A 116 2.86 12.56 14.85
CA SER A 116 3.24 12.11 13.52
C SER A 116 4.42 11.14 13.63
N LYS A 117 4.09 9.89 13.90
CA LYS A 117 5.04 8.80 13.89
C LYS A 117 4.92 8.16 12.52
N ALA A 118 5.85 8.49 11.64
CA ALA A 118 6.05 7.65 10.47
C ALA A 118 6.21 6.20 10.96
N PRO A 119 5.70 5.21 10.23
CA PRO A 119 5.89 3.83 10.62
C PRO A 119 7.37 3.55 10.80
N ASP A 120 7.70 2.82 11.86
CA ASP A 120 9.06 2.40 12.12
C ASP A 120 9.42 1.30 11.11
N ILE A 121 10.53 1.43 10.39
CA ILE A 121 10.94 0.46 9.38
C ILE A 121 11.81 -0.61 10.05
N GLU A 122 11.34 -1.86 10.03
CA GLU A 122 12.11 -3.01 10.51
C GLU A 122 13.17 -3.42 9.48
N LYS A 123 12.77 -3.58 8.24
CA LYS A 123 13.63 -3.99 7.13
C LYS A 123 13.02 -3.63 5.79
N ILE A 124 13.83 -3.68 4.76
CA ILE A 124 13.34 -3.76 3.37
C ILE A 124 13.65 -5.14 2.80
N THR A 125 12.81 -5.61 1.89
CA THR A 125 13.12 -6.81 1.13
C THR A 125 13.05 -6.53 -0.36
N VAL A 126 13.89 -7.25 -1.11
CA VAL A 126 13.97 -7.15 -2.58
C VAL A 126 13.89 -8.55 -3.16
N SER A 127 12.93 -8.78 -4.02
CA SER A 127 12.78 -10.03 -4.77
C SER A 127 12.62 -9.74 -6.26
N LYS A 128 13.16 -10.62 -7.11
CA LYS A 128 12.93 -10.55 -8.55
C LYS A 128 11.50 -11.00 -8.86
N LEU A 129 10.81 -10.27 -9.73
CA LEU A 129 9.45 -10.62 -10.11
C LEU A 129 9.39 -12.06 -10.65
N GLY A 130 8.52 -12.89 -10.05
CA GLY A 130 8.39 -14.31 -10.37
C GLY A 130 9.41 -15.24 -9.71
N SER A 131 10.30 -14.74 -8.85
CA SER A 131 11.21 -15.54 -8.03
C SER A 131 10.65 -15.74 -6.62
N SER A 132 10.94 -16.88 -6.02
CA SER A 132 10.71 -17.12 -4.60
C SER A 132 11.90 -16.69 -3.71
N GLU A 133 12.99 -16.26 -4.32
CA GLU A 133 14.16 -15.79 -3.59
C GLU A 133 13.99 -14.31 -3.23
N GLU A 134 14.19 -14.00 -1.95
CA GLU A 134 14.07 -12.68 -1.37
C GLU A 134 15.34 -12.33 -0.62
N ARG A 135 15.85 -11.11 -0.82
CA ARG A 135 16.95 -10.56 -0.01
C ARG A 135 16.39 -9.53 0.95
N ALA A 136 16.72 -9.69 2.22
CA ALA A 136 16.33 -8.76 3.28
C ALA A 136 17.51 -7.88 3.67
N TYR A 137 17.24 -6.62 3.95
CA TYR A 137 18.17 -5.62 4.47
C TYR A 137 17.57 -5.06 5.75
N SER A 138 18.22 -5.31 6.86
CA SER A 138 17.76 -4.91 8.18
C SER A 138 17.91 -3.40 8.44
N ALA A 139 17.19 -2.89 9.41
CA ALA A 139 17.32 -1.51 9.87
C ALA A 139 18.78 -1.12 10.19
N GLY A 140 19.59 -2.05 10.70
CA GLY A 140 20.99 -1.84 11.03
C GLY A 140 21.92 -1.59 9.84
N GLU A 141 21.48 -1.90 8.62
CA GLU A 141 22.25 -1.69 7.38
C GLU A 141 21.98 -0.34 6.72
N ALA A 142 21.01 0.42 7.22
CA ALA A 142 20.67 1.72 6.69
C ALA A 142 21.63 2.82 7.16
N VAL A 143 21.90 3.77 6.27
CA VAL A 143 22.56 5.04 6.61
C VAL A 143 21.48 6.06 6.99
N LEU A 144 21.57 6.56 8.21
CA LEU A 144 20.56 7.44 8.79
C LEU A 144 21.03 8.90 8.79
N SER A 145 20.09 9.82 8.64
CA SER A 145 20.34 11.26 8.78
C SER A 145 19.10 11.98 9.35
N GLY A 146 19.30 13.22 9.80
CA GLY A 146 18.26 13.99 10.47
C GLY A 146 17.89 13.37 11.82
N GLU A 147 16.59 13.23 12.09
CA GLU A 147 16.07 12.65 13.33
C GLU A 147 15.93 11.12 13.29
N ALA A 148 16.25 10.49 12.15
CA ALA A 148 16.18 9.04 12.01
C ALA A 148 17.20 8.36 12.95
N ARG A 149 16.75 7.32 13.66
CA ARG A 149 17.58 6.55 14.57
C ARG A 149 17.14 5.10 14.61
N ILE A 150 18.07 4.20 14.94
CA ILE A 150 17.76 2.80 15.24
C ILE A 150 17.30 2.70 16.70
N VAL A 151 16.25 1.92 16.92
CA VAL A 151 15.73 1.58 18.25
C VAL A 151 15.64 0.08 18.35
N ASP A 152 16.18 -0.47 19.42
CA ASP A 152 16.07 -1.89 19.71
C ASP A 152 14.63 -2.22 20.13
N ASP A 153 14.03 -3.21 19.49
CA ASP A 153 12.73 -3.78 19.86
C ASP A 153 12.81 -5.31 19.79
N PRO A 154 12.87 -5.99 20.95
CA PRO A 154 12.98 -7.44 21.00
C PRO A 154 11.74 -8.20 20.50
N LYS A 155 10.64 -7.50 20.19
CA LYS A 155 9.43 -8.10 19.61
C LYS A 155 9.53 -8.26 18.09
N LEU A 156 10.44 -7.52 17.46
CA LEU A 156 10.67 -7.59 16.02
C LEU A 156 11.61 -8.76 15.69
N ALA A 157 11.41 -9.37 14.54
CA ALA A 157 12.24 -10.48 14.08
C ALA A 157 13.71 -10.08 13.85
N SER A 158 13.94 -8.83 13.43
CA SER A 158 15.29 -8.25 13.28
C SER A 158 15.88 -7.70 14.59
N GLY A 159 15.08 -7.60 15.65
CA GLY A 159 15.47 -7.05 16.95
C GLY A 159 15.56 -5.53 17.01
N CYS A 160 15.36 -4.82 15.92
CA CYS A 160 15.41 -3.35 15.87
C CYS A 160 14.58 -2.77 14.71
N CYS A 161 14.30 -1.48 14.79
CA CYS A 161 13.65 -0.71 13.71
C CYS A 161 14.25 0.68 13.58
N ILE A 162 14.00 1.33 12.44
CA ILE A 162 14.31 2.75 12.20
C ILE A 162 13.08 3.57 12.57
N THR A 163 13.26 4.52 13.46
CA THR A 163 12.23 5.49 13.87
C THR A 163 12.69 6.91 13.54
N GLY A 164 11.81 7.90 13.72
CA GLY A 164 12.12 9.31 13.48
C GLY A 164 12.09 9.71 12.02
N LEU A 165 11.36 8.98 11.17
CA LEU A 165 11.20 9.26 9.74
C LEU A 165 10.06 10.23 9.43
N SER A 166 9.48 10.88 10.46
CA SER A 166 8.35 11.81 10.28
C SER A 166 8.71 13.01 9.41
N ALA A 167 7.71 13.55 8.75
CA ALA A 167 7.73 14.60 7.73
C ALA A 167 8.97 15.53 7.75
N ASN A 168 9.92 15.27 6.86
CA ASN A 168 11.17 16.04 6.66
C ASN A 168 12.17 16.05 7.82
N ALA A 169 11.95 15.26 8.87
CA ALA A 169 12.82 15.24 10.04
C ALA A 169 13.94 14.19 9.95
N GLY A 170 13.64 13.03 9.37
CA GLY A 170 14.60 11.93 9.25
C GLY A 170 14.61 11.27 7.88
N ARG A 171 15.74 10.67 7.55
CA ARG A 171 15.96 9.92 6.30
C ARG A 171 16.74 8.66 6.57
N CYS A 172 16.38 7.59 5.88
CA CYS A 172 17.16 6.36 5.82
C CYS A 172 17.50 6.00 4.37
N ASP A 173 18.73 5.61 4.13
CA ASP A 173 19.23 5.20 2.82
C ASP A 173 19.81 3.79 2.92
N PHE A 174 19.36 2.88 2.08
CA PHE A 174 19.95 1.56 1.89
C PHE A 174 20.85 1.60 0.66
N ASN A 175 22.15 1.84 0.86
CA ASN A 175 23.09 2.13 -0.23
C ASN A 175 23.66 0.88 -0.92
N ASN A 176 23.50 -0.30 -0.31
CA ASN A 176 24.11 -1.55 -0.79
C ASN A 176 23.06 -2.58 -1.22
N VAL A 177 21.94 -2.12 -1.79
CA VAL A 177 20.93 -3.03 -2.32
C VAL A 177 21.48 -3.70 -3.58
N VAL A 178 21.62 -5.02 -3.54
CA VAL A 178 22.16 -5.81 -4.64
C VAL A 178 21.04 -6.56 -5.34
N VAL A 179 20.99 -6.45 -6.66
CA VAL A 179 20.07 -7.17 -7.53
C VAL A 179 20.84 -8.05 -8.53
N ASP A 180 20.29 -9.19 -8.88
CA ASP A 180 20.93 -10.16 -9.77
C ASP A 180 20.55 -9.90 -11.23
N GLY A 181 21.30 -9.01 -11.88
CA GLY A 181 21.14 -8.70 -13.31
C GLY A 181 19.93 -7.84 -13.64
N ASP A 182 19.63 -7.71 -14.92
CA ASP A 182 18.50 -6.94 -15.42
C ASP A 182 17.17 -7.65 -15.13
N GLY A 183 16.13 -6.86 -14.85
CA GLY A 183 14.79 -7.40 -14.60
C GLY A 183 13.89 -6.47 -13.81
N GLU A 184 12.69 -6.93 -13.57
CA GLU A 184 11.73 -6.26 -12.67
C GLU A 184 11.88 -6.82 -11.25
N TYR A 185 11.84 -5.95 -10.27
CA TYR A 185 12.00 -6.29 -8.86
C TYR A 185 10.87 -5.70 -8.02
N ILE A 186 10.51 -6.43 -6.99
CA ILE A 186 9.56 -6.00 -5.95
C ILE A 186 10.38 -5.52 -4.76
N LEU A 187 10.15 -4.27 -4.34
CA LEU A 187 10.66 -3.71 -3.10
C LEU A 187 9.53 -3.70 -2.07
N THR A 188 9.73 -4.38 -0.94
CA THR A 188 8.77 -4.40 0.17
C THR A 188 9.35 -3.69 1.38
N LEU A 189 8.57 -2.79 1.98
CA LEU A 189 8.87 -2.19 3.28
C LEU A 189 8.17 -3.01 4.36
N CYS A 190 8.94 -3.50 5.33
CA CYS A 190 8.40 -4.16 6.51
C CYS A 190 8.41 -3.16 7.68
N ILE A 191 7.23 -2.89 8.22
CA ILE A 191 6.94 -1.88 9.23
C ILE A 191 6.38 -2.53 10.49
#